data_906e1f794fcaf41bc832adf38702fe7c
#
_entry.id   906e1f794fcaf41bc832adf38702fe7c
#
_cell.length_a   1.000
_cell.length_b   1.000
_cell.length_c   1.000
_cell.angle_alpha   90.00
_cell.angle_beta   90.00
_cell.angle_gamma   90.00
#
_symmetry.space_group_name_H-M   'P 1'
#
loop_
_entity.id
_entity.type
_entity.pdbx_description
1 polymer ?
#
loop_
_entity_poly.entity_id
_entity_poly.type
_entity_poly.pdbx_seq_one_letter_code
_entity_poly.pdbx_strand_id
1 'polypeptide(L)'
;MKKKSTLAWIWDFVSLHKIYFVLSLIFAFASVLSGFLPYFFIGGMINQLLAGNKNWNFYLQQSAWAGLAWIGYWGFHGISTMLSHTATFKILAEMRRRLTDKLARLPLGIVLSQSSGSYKNIIVERVDATETTLAHLIPEFTAGIFGPIIVLIAMLVIDWRLTLLSLLTIPIVAFAYIRMAANSEADYQNTLVKTKKLNDTAVEYINGIEVIKVFGKEKFSYDKFVTAAREGADCFIEWMRKFNLEMGIVTAFLPSGLLFLLPAGCYFYLQGSLTAGNFILMIILSLSLLTPLILVASYMDDLRKIGTIFGQIIDILEKPDLKRPQELRELPKGRDLVMTDVSFGYTDEEEVLHGISLDIKAGSINALVGPSGSGKSTIAKLLASFWDVSSGQITYGGLDIRQLPLDYYSRQIAYVTQDNYLFDETIMENIRMGNPAASDEEVIEIARRCGCYDFIMNLEDGFETQVGSGGGHLSGGERQRIAIARAMLKDAPILILDEATAYTDPENEARIQSSLARLIEGRTLIVIAHRLSTIMSADQIVLVNDGRIEARGRHEELLTASPLYASMWQAHIATRDSGEMEGGLTHA
;
A
#
# COMPACT_ATOMS: atom_id res chain seq x y z
N MET A 1 -11.30 -6.73 20.90
CA MET A 1 -12.26 -5.79 20.26
C MET A 1 -12.94 -6.51 19.11
N LYS A 2 -14.29 -6.37 18.93
CA LYS A 2 -14.97 -6.94 17.75
C LYS A 2 -14.41 -6.26 16.49
N LYS A 3 -13.94 -7.02 15.51
CA LYS A 3 -13.52 -6.50 14.20
C LYS A 3 -14.67 -5.70 13.59
N LYS A 4 -14.41 -4.47 13.18
CA LYS A 4 -15.39 -3.66 12.45
C LYS A 4 -15.65 -4.33 11.09
N SER A 5 -16.90 -4.38 10.62
CA SER A 5 -17.19 -4.84 9.27
C SER A 5 -16.62 -3.84 8.23
N THR A 6 -16.36 -4.32 7.02
CA THR A 6 -15.88 -3.47 5.91
C THR A 6 -16.83 -2.30 5.66
N LEU A 7 -18.14 -2.52 5.73
CA LEU A 7 -19.15 -1.47 5.59
C LEU A 7 -19.08 -0.42 6.72
N ALA A 8 -18.77 -0.84 7.95
CA ALA A 8 -18.59 0.10 9.06
C ALA A 8 -17.33 0.99 8.88
N TRP A 9 -16.27 0.45 8.30
CA TRP A 9 -15.09 1.22 7.94
C TRP A 9 -15.36 2.21 6.80
N ILE A 10 -16.05 1.78 5.74
CA ILE A 10 -16.47 2.67 4.64
C ILE A 10 -17.31 3.82 5.20
N TRP A 11 -18.28 3.51 6.05
CA TRP A 11 -19.13 4.52 6.69
C TRP A 11 -18.33 5.49 7.58
N ASP A 12 -17.32 5.00 8.28
CA ASP A 12 -16.43 5.84 9.12
C ASP A 12 -15.74 6.94 8.28
N PHE A 13 -15.23 6.58 7.09
CA PHE A 13 -14.64 7.56 6.16
C PHE A 13 -15.69 8.49 5.52
N VAL A 14 -16.79 7.93 5.05
CA VAL A 14 -17.86 8.71 4.37
C VAL A 14 -18.52 9.69 5.33
N SER A 15 -18.73 9.30 6.59
CA SER A 15 -19.40 10.11 7.60
C SER A 15 -18.68 11.43 7.92
N LEU A 16 -17.36 11.49 7.72
CA LEU A 16 -16.58 12.71 7.90
C LEU A 16 -16.99 13.84 6.95
N HIS A 17 -17.51 13.48 5.76
CA HIS A 17 -17.86 14.41 4.71
C HIS A 17 -19.31 14.24 4.22
N LYS A 18 -20.18 13.67 5.05
CA LYS A 18 -21.57 13.31 4.72
C LYS A 18 -22.38 14.44 4.10
N ILE A 19 -22.13 15.71 4.49
CA ILE A 19 -22.88 16.86 3.99
C ILE A 19 -22.71 17.05 2.47
N TYR A 20 -21.51 16.82 1.95
CA TYR A 20 -21.24 16.90 0.51
C TYR A 20 -22.01 15.83 -0.25
N PHE A 21 -22.08 14.59 0.28
CA PHE A 21 -22.82 13.50 -0.33
C PHE A 21 -24.34 13.70 -0.26
N VAL A 22 -24.84 14.26 0.84
CA VAL A 22 -26.28 14.61 0.95
C VAL A 22 -26.65 15.69 -0.06
N LEU A 23 -25.83 16.74 -0.17
CA LEU A 23 -26.06 17.80 -1.18
C LEU A 23 -25.92 17.24 -2.60
N SER A 24 -24.92 16.40 -2.87
CA SER A 24 -24.78 15.71 -4.16
C SER A 24 -26.02 14.91 -4.50
N LEU A 25 -26.58 14.16 -3.57
CA LEU A 25 -27.83 13.39 -3.76
C LEU A 25 -29.01 14.30 -4.10
N ILE A 26 -29.16 15.42 -3.41
CA ILE A 26 -30.24 16.40 -3.67
C ILE A 26 -30.12 16.97 -5.09
N PHE A 27 -28.92 17.39 -5.49
CA PHE A 27 -28.68 17.92 -6.84
C PHE A 27 -28.80 16.83 -7.92
N ALA A 28 -28.36 15.59 -7.63
CA ALA A 28 -28.58 14.47 -8.54
C ALA A 28 -30.08 14.21 -8.77
N PHE A 29 -30.89 14.25 -7.72
CA PHE A 29 -32.33 14.09 -7.83
C PHE A 29 -32.99 15.24 -8.59
N ALA A 30 -32.57 16.50 -8.34
CA ALA A 30 -33.01 17.67 -9.09
C ALA A 30 -32.64 17.57 -10.59
N SER A 31 -31.48 17.04 -10.88
CA SER A 31 -31.03 16.72 -12.25
C SER A 31 -32.00 15.76 -12.93
N VAL A 32 -32.29 14.61 -12.28
CA VAL A 32 -33.22 13.60 -12.83
C VAL A 32 -34.58 14.20 -13.13
N LEU A 33 -35.16 14.98 -12.20
CA LEU A 33 -36.43 15.64 -12.41
C LEU A 33 -36.39 16.64 -13.58
N SER A 34 -35.32 17.44 -13.65
CA SER A 34 -35.12 18.39 -14.74
C SER A 34 -34.96 17.69 -16.09
N GLY A 35 -34.23 16.55 -16.12
CA GLY A 35 -34.06 15.73 -17.33
C GLY A 35 -35.32 15.04 -17.82
N PHE A 36 -36.32 14.86 -16.95
CA PHE A 36 -37.63 14.32 -17.33
C PHE A 36 -38.56 15.37 -17.99
N LEU A 37 -38.45 16.64 -17.62
CA LEU A 37 -39.33 17.71 -18.12
C LEU A 37 -39.37 17.85 -19.66
N PRO A 38 -38.26 17.72 -20.42
CA PRO A 38 -38.30 17.76 -21.88
C PRO A 38 -39.28 16.79 -22.52
N TYR A 39 -39.42 15.57 -21.97
CA TYR A 39 -40.39 14.56 -22.48
C TYR A 39 -41.83 15.04 -22.34
N PHE A 40 -42.13 15.74 -21.26
CA PHE A 40 -43.47 16.33 -21.03
C PHE A 40 -43.76 17.45 -22.04
N PHE A 41 -42.81 18.37 -22.28
CA PHE A 41 -42.94 19.45 -23.25
C PHE A 41 -43.06 18.91 -24.68
N ILE A 42 -42.24 17.91 -25.06
CA ILE A 42 -42.27 17.26 -26.38
C ILE A 42 -43.62 16.56 -26.56
N GLY A 43 -44.11 15.84 -25.56
CA GLY A 43 -45.42 15.21 -25.60
C GLY A 43 -46.58 16.21 -25.83
N GLY A 44 -46.51 17.36 -25.16
CA GLY A 44 -47.43 18.47 -25.37
C GLY A 44 -47.38 19.01 -26.81
N MET A 45 -46.19 19.22 -27.37
CA MET A 45 -46.01 19.65 -28.78
C MET A 45 -46.60 18.63 -29.78
N ILE A 46 -46.33 17.35 -29.57
CA ILE A 46 -46.83 16.27 -30.44
C ILE A 46 -48.36 16.27 -30.43
N ASN A 47 -49.00 16.30 -29.26
CA ASN A 47 -50.43 16.28 -29.14
C ASN A 47 -51.08 17.50 -29.81
N GLN A 48 -50.54 18.68 -29.65
CA GLN A 48 -51.06 19.91 -30.28
C GLN A 48 -50.85 19.94 -31.80
N LEU A 49 -49.72 19.36 -32.29
CA LEU A 49 -49.44 19.22 -33.72
C LEU A 49 -50.45 18.31 -34.39
N LEU A 50 -50.75 17.17 -33.77
CA LEU A 50 -51.72 16.20 -34.27
C LEU A 50 -53.16 16.73 -34.18
N ALA A 51 -53.44 17.63 -33.24
CA ALA A 51 -54.69 18.38 -33.16
C ALA A 51 -54.83 19.51 -34.20
N GLY A 52 -53.82 19.73 -35.04
CA GLY A 52 -53.84 20.76 -36.08
C GLY A 52 -53.53 22.19 -35.60
N ASN A 53 -52.98 22.36 -34.43
CA ASN A 53 -52.57 23.67 -33.92
C ASN A 53 -51.45 24.25 -34.75
N LYS A 54 -51.64 25.39 -35.39
CA LYS A 54 -50.67 26.11 -36.24
C LYS A 54 -49.98 27.27 -35.54
N ASN A 55 -50.17 27.42 -34.23
CA ASN A 55 -49.59 28.51 -33.46
C ASN A 55 -48.08 28.27 -33.25
N TRP A 56 -47.25 28.87 -34.09
CA TRP A 56 -45.78 28.75 -34.04
C TRP A 56 -45.19 29.20 -32.70
N ASN A 57 -45.75 30.24 -32.07
CA ASN A 57 -45.25 30.73 -30.77
C ASN A 57 -45.39 29.70 -29.66
N PHE A 58 -46.45 28.85 -29.69
CA PHE A 58 -46.61 27.75 -28.75
C PHE A 58 -45.42 26.78 -28.86
N TYR A 59 -45.02 26.35 -30.05
CA TYR A 59 -43.94 25.42 -30.25
C TYR A 59 -42.57 26.03 -29.86
N LEU A 60 -42.31 27.29 -30.18
CA LEU A 60 -41.13 27.98 -29.72
C LEU A 60 -41.06 28.05 -28.19
N GLN A 61 -42.18 28.37 -27.53
CA GLN A 61 -42.20 28.44 -26.06
C GLN A 61 -41.96 27.08 -25.44
N GLN A 62 -42.59 25.99 -25.92
CA GLN A 62 -42.36 24.64 -25.41
C GLN A 62 -40.90 24.17 -25.66
N SER A 63 -40.36 24.48 -26.82
CA SER A 63 -38.93 24.19 -27.12
C SER A 63 -37.96 24.95 -26.21
N ALA A 64 -38.27 26.22 -25.91
CA ALA A 64 -37.49 27.02 -24.98
C ALA A 64 -37.51 26.44 -23.57
N TRP A 65 -38.67 25.99 -23.08
CA TRP A 65 -38.80 25.34 -21.78
C TRP A 65 -38.10 23.99 -21.76
N ALA A 66 -38.17 23.18 -22.81
CA ALA A 66 -37.45 21.93 -22.93
C ALA A 66 -35.91 22.17 -22.91
N GLY A 67 -35.43 23.21 -23.63
CA GLY A 67 -34.04 23.62 -23.63
C GLY A 67 -33.56 24.09 -22.25
N LEU A 68 -34.36 24.90 -21.55
CA LEU A 68 -34.05 25.35 -20.19
C LEU A 68 -33.98 24.18 -19.21
N ALA A 69 -34.89 23.23 -19.31
CA ALA A 69 -34.89 22.02 -18.50
C ALA A 69 -33.64 21.17 -18.75
N TRP A 70 -33.17 21.07 -19.99
CA TRP A 70 -31.92 20.40 -20.32
C TRP A 70 -30.68 21.10 -19.77
N ILE A 71 -30.66 22.42 -19.80
CA ILE A 71 -29.60 23.21 -19.16
C ILE A 71 -29.63 22.97 -17.64
N GLY A 72 -30.82 22.93 -17.05
CA GLY A 72 -31.00 22.57 -15.63
C GLY A 72 -30.47 21.17 -15.31
N TYR A 73 -30.80 20.18 -16.16
CA TYR A 73 -30.28 18.81 -16.02
C TYR A 73 -28.75 18.78 -15.91
N TRP A 74 -28.05 19.33 -16.88
CA TRP A 74 -26.58 19.35 -16.91
C TRP A 74 -25.99 20.21 -15.79
N GLY A 75 -26.63 21.35 -15.46
CA GLY A 75 -26.20 22.21 -14.36
C GLY A 75 -26.28 21.52 -13.01
N PHE A 76 -27.42 20.90 -12.68
CA PHE A 76 -27.58 20.15 -11.43
C PHE A 76 -26.71 18.91 -11.39
N HIS A 77 -26.58 18.17 -12.50
CA HIS A 77 -25.67 17.04 -12.59
C HIS A 77 -24.21 17.44 -12.33
N GLY A 78 -23.76 18.52 -12.95
CA GLY A 78 -22.40 19.05 -12.76
C GLY A 78 -22.14 19.47 -11.31
N ILE A 79 -23.10 20.13 -10.65
CA ILE A 79 -22.98 20.48 -9.23
C ILE A 79 -22.92 19.22 -8.35
N SER A 80 -23.77 18.25 -8.62
CA SER A 80 -23.80 16.96 -7.90
C SER A 80 -22.46 16.25 -8.00
N THR A 81 -21.93 16.12 -9.21
CA THR A 81 -20.63 15.48 -9.49
C THR A 81 -19.48 16.23 -8.81
N MET A 82 -19.44 17.57 -8.91
CA MET A 82 -18.43 18.41 -8.26
C MET A 82 -18.40 18.22 -6.73
N LEU A 83 -19.58 18.16 -6.10
CA LEU A 83 -19.70 17.92 -4.65
C LEU A 83 -19.22 16.53 -4.27
N SER A 84 -19.59 15.51 -5.05
CA SER A 84 -19.18 14.12 -4.83
C SER A 84 -17.67 13.96 -5.00
N HIS A 85 -17.04 14.51 -6.03
CA HIS A 85 -15.58 14.53 -6.21
C HIS A 85 -14.88 15.23 -5.06
N THR A 86 -15.40 16.40 -4.62
CA THR A 86 -14.81 17.13 -3.48
C THR A 86 -14.79 16.28 -2.21
N ALA A 87 -15.88 15.57 -1.93
CA ALA A 87 -15.94 14.66 -0.78
C ALA A 87 -14.96 13.50 -0.94
N THR A 88 -14.92 12.89 -2.12
CA THR A 88 -14.06 11.75 -2.44
C THR A 88 -12.59 12.09 -2.26
N PHE A 89 -12.08 13.18 -2.84
CA PHE A 89 -10.68 13.57 -2.67
C PHE A 89 -10.30 13.83 -1.19
N LYS A 90 -11.21 14.39 -0.40
CA LYS A 90 -11.00 14.55 1.05
C LYS A 90 -10.93 13.19 1.76
N ILE A 91 -11.74 12.22 1.36
CA ILE A 91 -11.70 10.85 1.90
C ILE A 91 -10.38 10.18 1.53
N LEU A 92 -9.95 10.27 0.27
CA LEU A 92 -8.68 9.70 -0.19
C LEU A 92 -7.49 10.29 0.59
N ALA A 93 -7.47 11.59 0.80
CA ALA A 93 -6.46 12.26 1.61
C ALA A 93 -6.45 11.74 3.06
N GLU A 94 -7.63 11.58 3.68
CA GLU A 94 -7.75 11.03 5.02
C GLU A 94 -7.34 9.55 5.10
N MET A 95 -7.67 8.73 4.08
CA MET A 95 -7.21 7.35 4.00
C MET A 95 -5.69 7.27 3.97
N ARG A 96 -5.03 8.07 3.12
CA ARG A 96 -3.57 8.13 3.06
C ARG A 96 -2.97 8.59 4.39
N ARG A 97 -3.53 9.64 4.99
CA ARG A 97 -3.08 10.13 6.29
C ARG A 97 -3.16 9.04 7.35
N ARG A 98 -4.30 8.34 7.48
CA ARG A 98 -4.46 7.25 8.47
C ARG A 98 -3.53 6.08 8.19
N LEU A 99 -3.28 5.73 6.92
CA LEU A 99 -2.34 4.67 6.56
C LEU A 99 -0.90 5.04 6.92
N THR A 100 -0.45 6.26 6.59
CA THR A 100 0.91 6.72 6.94
C THR A 100 1.10 6.87 8.45
N ASP A 101 0.13 7.45 9.16
CA ASP A 101 0.13 7.52 10.62
C ASP A 101 0.17 6.13 11.26
N LYS A 102 -0.52 5.16 10.64
CA LYS A 102 -0.52 3.77 11.12
C LYS A 102 0.83 3.12 10.93
N LEU A 103 1.44 3.25 9.74
CA LEU A 103 2.77 2.70 9.47
C LEU A 103 3.82 3.23 10.44
N ALA A 104 3.75 4.51 10.82
CA ALA A 104 4.66 5.10 11.79
C ALA A 104 4.52 4.52 13.22
N ARG A 105 3.35 3.93 13.55
CA ARG A 105 3.07 3.35 14.87
C ARG A 105 3.15 1.82 14.92
N LEU A 106 3.23 1.17 13.76
CA LEU A 106 3.40 -0.28 13.72
C LEU A 106 4.80 -0.69 14.20
N PRO A 107 4.94 -1.88 14.80
CA PRO A 107 6.26 -2.48 14.98
C PRO A 107 7.04 -2.48 13.67
N LEU A 108 8.30 -2.02 13.70
CA LEU A 108 9.11 -1.92 12.48
C LEU A 108 9.17 -3.26 11.73
N GLY A 109 9.17 -4.36 12.46
CA GLY A 109 9.16 -5.68 11.87
C GLY A 109 7.95 -6.00 11.02
N ILE A 110 6.77 -5.56 11.46
CA ILE A 110 5.55 -5.70 10.65
C ILE A 110 5.69 -4.87 9.36
N VAL A 111 6.32 -3.69 9.45
CA VAL A 111 6.58 -2.85 8.28
C VAL A 111 7.59 -3.53 7.34
N LEU A 112 8.67 -4.11 7.87
CA LEU A 112 9.71 -4.78 7.08
C LEU A 112 9.27 -6.15 6.51
N SER A 113 8.18 -6.74 7.01
CA SER A 113 7.65 -8.01 6.48
C SER A 113 7.03 -7.90 5.08
N GLN A 114 6.77 -6.68 4.61
CA GLN A 114 6.29 -6.40 3.26
C GLN A 114 7.25 -5.46 2.53
N SER A 115 7.33 -5.60 1.20
CA SER A 115 8.15 -4.70 0.40
C SER A 115 7.60 -3.27 0.39
N SER A 116 8.50 -2.28 0.28
CA SER A 116 8.12 -0.86 0.13
C SER A 116 7.20 -0.63 -1.07
N GLY A 117 7.40 -1.39 -2.15
CA GLY A 117 6.54 -1.37 -3.33
C GLY A 117 5.11 -1.82 -3.04
N SER A 118 4.91 -2.79 -2.13
CA SER A 118 3.57 -3.22 -1.69
C SER A 118 2.84 -2.10 -0.94
N TYR A 119 3.51 -1.42 -0.01
CA TYR A 119 2.92 -0.28 0.70
C TYR A 119 2.63 0.90 -0.25
N LYS A 120 3.56 1.23 -1.17
CA LYS A 120 3.32 2.24 -2.21
C LYS A 120 2.08 1.90 -3.02
N ASN A 121 1.94 0.65 -3.48
CA ASN A 121 0.77 0.22 -4.23
C ASN A 121 -0.52 0.44 -3.44
N ILE A 122 -0.56 0.09 -2.14
CA ILE A 122 -1.77 0.27 -1.32
C ILE A 122 -2.07 1.74 -1.07
N ILE A 123 -1.08 2.55 -0.64
CA ILE A 123 -1.28 3.95 -0.23
C ILE A 123 -1.56 4.86 -1.42
N VAL A 124 -0.93 4.61 -2.57
CA VAL A 124 -1.07 5.46 -3.76
C VAL A 124 -2.09 4.84 -4.73
N GLU A 125 -1.76 3.69 -5.32
CA GLU A 125 -2.48 3.14 -6.47
C GLU A 125 -3.87 2.58 -6.09
N ARG A 126 -3.96 1.80 -4.97
CA ARG A 126 -5.24 1.23 -4.53
C ARG A 126 -6.18 2.28 -3.96
N VAL A 127 -5.66 3.25 -3.20
CA VAL A 127 -6.46 4.38 -2.73
C VAL A 127 -6.99 5.18 -3.92
N ASP A 128 -6.15 5.52 -4.92
CA ASP A 128 -6.62 6.23 -6.13
C ASP A 128 -7.65 5.42 -6.93
N ALA A 129 -7.49 4.11 -7.03
CA ALA A 129 -8.46 3.26 -7.72
C ALA A 129 -9.88 3.28 -7.11
N THR A 130 -10.05 3.79 -5.89
CA THR A 130 -11.38 3.97 -5.29
C THR A 130 -12.07 5.28 -5.70
N GLU A 131 -11.31 6.23 -6.29
CA GLU A 131 -11.80 7.59 -6.63
C GLU A 131 -13.02 7.54 -7.54
N THR A 132 -12.86 6.93 -8.72
CA THR A 132 -13.91 6.91 -9.75
C THR A 132 -15.23 6.37 -9.20
N THR A 133 -15.18 5.25 -8.47
CA THR A 133 -16.41 4.64 -7.94
C THR A 133 -17.04 5.50 -6.84
N LEU A 134 -16.24 6.01 -5.88
CA LEU A 134 -16.77 6.86 -4.80
C LEU A 134 -17.34 8.18 -5.32
N ALA A 135 -16.69 8.79 -6.32
CA ALA A 135 -17.10 10.07 -6.88
C ALA A 135 -18.38 9.96 -7.72
N HIS A 136 -18.53 8.90 -8.49
CA HIS A 136 -19.65 8.72 -9.41
C HIS A 136 -20.80 7.90 -8.83
N LEU A 137 -20.59 7.20 -7.71
CA LEU A 137 -21.61 6.34 -7.11
C LEU A 137 -22.93 7.10 -6.87
N ILE A 138 -22.89 8.25 -6.17
CA ILE A 138 -24.12 8.97 -5.81
C ILE A 138 -24.79 9.62 -7.03
N PRO A 139 -24.10 10.41 -7.88
CA PRO A 139 -24.73 11.02 -9.05
C PRO A 139 -25.32 9.98 -10.00
N GLU A 140 -24.56 8.96 -10.35
CA GLU A 140 -24.93 7.98 -11.37
C GLU A 140 -25.96 6.96 -10.88
N PHE A 141 -25.84 6.46 -9.63
CA PHE A 141 -26.86 5.60 -9.04
C PHE A 141 -28.19 6.32 -8.88
N THR A 142 -28.17 7.60 -8.49
CA THR A 142 -29.38 8.39 -8.39
C THR A 142 -30.04 8.52 -9.76
N ALA A 143 -29.29 8.86 -10.79
CA ALA A 143 -29.80 8.95 -12.15
C ALA A 143 -30.27 7.58 -12.67
N GLY A 144 -29.46 6.54 -12.46
CA GLY A 144 -29.71 5.19 -12.96
C GLY A 144 -30.88 4.46 -12.30
N ILE A 145 -31.25 4.82 -11.07
CA ILE A 145 -32.38 4.23 -10.34
C ILE A 145 -33.65 5.09 -10.44
N PHE A 146 -33.53 6.38 -10.08
CA PHE A 146 -34.69 7.26 -10.04
C PHE A 146 -35.20 7.67 -11.43
N GLY A 147 -34.30 7.77 -12.43
CA GLY A 147 -34.67 8.04 -13.81
C GLY A 147 -35.68 7.02 -14.36
N PRO A 148 -35.32 5.73 -14.41
CA PRO A 148 -36.26 4.66 -14.81
C PRO A 148 -37.55 4.61 -14.00
N ILE A 149 -37.49 4.85 -12.69
CA ILE A 149 -38.68 4.87 -11.84
C ILE A 149 -39.66 5.98 -12.26
N ILE A 150 -39.15 7.20 -12.49
CA ILE A 150 -39.97 8.35 -12.93
C ILE A 150 -40.59 8.08 -14.31
N VAL A 151 -39.78 7.57 -15.25
CA VAL A 151 -40.21 7.20 -16.58
C VAL A 151 -41.29 6.09 -16.51
N LEU A 152 -41.08 5.06 -15.69
CA LEU A 152 -42.03 3.97 -15.49
C LEU A 152 -43.37 4.47 -14.96
N ILE A 153 -43.34 5.36 -13.95
CA ILE A 153 -44.56 5.97 -13.40
C ILE A 153 -45.30 6.76 -14.49
N ALA A 154 -44.57 7.56 -15.27
CA ALA A 154 -45.18 8.31 -16.36
C ALA A 154 -45.81 7.41 -17.43
N MET A 155 -45.11 6.34 -17.83
CA MET A 155 -45.64 5.36 -18.77
C MET A 155 -46.91 4.66 -18.23
N LEU A 156 -46.92 4.27 -16.95
CA LEU A 156 -48.10 3.65 -16.31
C LEU A 156 -49.33 4.58 -16.29
N VAL A 157 -49.10 5.89 -16.10
CA VAL A 157 -50.17 6.88 -16.14
C VAL A 157 -50.74 7.08 -17.57
N ILE A 158 -49.86 6.99 -18.59
CA ILE A 158 -50.27 7.16 -19.99
C ILE A 158 -51.02 5.92 -20.49
N ASP A 159 -50.42 4.74 -20.41
CA ASP A 159 -51.03 3.46 -20.76
C ASP A 159 -50.32 2.30 -20.04
N TRP A 160 -50.96 1.74 -19.02
CA TRP A 160 -50.40 0.64 -18.24
C TRP A 160 -50.21 -0.65 -19.03
N ARG A 161 -51.02 -0.90 -20.08
CA ARG A 161 -50.92 -2.12 -20.93
C ARG A 161 -49.62 -2.12 -21.73
N LEU A 162 -49.33 -1.00 -22.39
CA LEU A 162 -48.07 -0.83 -23.15
C LEU A 162 -46.85 -0.82 -22.22
N THR A 163 -46.99 -0.28 -21.02
CA THR A 163 -45.92 -0.30 -20.02
C THR A 163 -45.57 -1.74 -19.62
N LEU A 164 -46.55 -2.58 -19.31
CA LEU A 164 -46.30 -3.99 -18.98
C LEU A 164 -45.66 -4.74 -20.16
N LEU A 165 -46.08 -4.46 -21.38
CA LEU A 165 -45.51 -5.06 -22.58
C LEU A 165 -44.05 -4.63 -22.82
N SER A 166 -43.73 -3.37 -22.56
CA SER A 166 -42.33 -2.90 -22.66
C SER A 166 -41.41 -3.57 -21.64
N LEU A 167 -41.92 -4.01 -20.50
CA LEU A 167 -41.16 -4.71 -19.46
C LEU A 167 -40.95 -6.22 -19.75
N LEU A 168 -41.59 -6.79 -20.78
CA LEU A 168 -41.42 -8.21 -21.12
C LEU A 168 -40.00 -8.61 -21.53
N THR A 169 -39.15 -7.66 -21.88
CA THR A 169 -37.73 -7.88 -22.12
C THR A 169 -36.95 -8.17 -20.83
N ILE A 170 -37.40 -7.70 -19.68
CA ILE A 170 -36.72 -7.87 -18.39
C ILE A 170 -36.53 -9.35 -18.00
N PRO A 171 -37.50 -10.24 -18.07
CA PRO A 171 -37.33 -11.66 -17.77
C PRO A 171 -36.22 -12.32 -18.64
N ILE A 172 -36.15 -11.95 -19.94
CA ILE A 172 -35.15 -12.47 -20.87
C ILE A 172 -33.75 -12.01 -20.44
N VAL A 173 -33.62 -10.72 -20.15
CA VAL A 173 -32.37 -10.12 -19.67
C VAL A 173 -31.96 -10.69 -18.32
N ALA A 174 -32.90 -10.81 -17.38
CA ALA A 174 -32.63 -11.38 -16.06
C ALA A 174 -32.15 -12.84 -16.16
N PHE A 175 -32.74 -13.64 -17.03
CA PHE A 175 -32.29 -15.02 -17.26
C PHE A 175 -30.86 -15.06 -17.81
N ALA A 176 -30.57 -14.25 -18.84
CA ALA A 176 -29.22 -14.17 -19.40
C ALA A 176 -28.20 -13.70 -18.37
N TYR A 177 -28.55 -12.68 -17.57
CA TYR A 177 -27.68 -12.14 -16.51
C TYR A 177 -27.42 -13.15 -15.39
N ILE A 178 -28.42 -13.86 -14.92
CA ILE A 178 -28.29 -14.90 -13.87
C ILE A 178 -27.37 -16.01 -14.37
N ARG A 179 -27.57 -16.46 -15.62
CA ARG A 179 -26.74 -17.49 -16.24
C ARG A 179 -25.29 -17.04 -16.41
N MET A 180 -25.09 -15.80 -16.85
CA MET A 180 -23.76 -15.16 -16.94
C MET A 180 -23.08 -15.14 -15.57
N ALA A 181 -23.76 -14.67 -14.54
CA ALA A 181 -23.22 -14.57 -13.17
C ALA A 181 -22.85 -15.94 -12.59
N ALA A 182 -23.69 -16.96 -12.80
CA ALA A 182 -23.45 -18.32 -12.30
C ALA A 182 -22.19 -18.97 -12.89
N ASN A 183 -21.87 -18.67 -14.15
CA ASN A 183 -20.74 -19.29 -14.87
C ASN A 183 -19.45 -18.46 -14.78
N SER A 184 -19.57 -17.16 -14.49
CA SER A 184 -18.45 -16.22 -14.59
C SER A 184 -17.48 -16.29 -13.42
N GLU A 185 -17.91 -16.67 -12.21
CA GLU A 185 -17.06 -16.63 -11.01
C GLU A 185 -15.87 -17.58 -11.10
N ALA A 186 -16.09 -18.84 -11.51
CA ALA A 186 -15.03 -19.84 -11.64
C ALA A 186 -14.02 -19.47 -12.75
N ASP A 187 -14.52 -19.00 -13.90
CA ASP A 187 -13.68 -18.57 -15.02
C ASP A 187 -12.86 -17.32 -14.64
N TYR A 188 -13.45 -16.38 -13.88
CA TYR A 188 -12.77 -15.20 -13.34
C TYR A 188 -11.64 -15.57 -12.38
N GLN A 189 -11.90 -16.46 -11.42
CA GLN A 189 -10.89 -16.92 -10.46
C GLN A 189 -9.72 -17.63 -11.17
N ASN A 190 -10.02 -18.46 -12.18
CA ASN A 190 -8.98 -19.09 -12.98
C ASN A 190 -8.14 -18.06 -13.74
N THR A 191 -8.77 -17.03 -14.30
CA THR A 191 -8.07 -15.92 -14.98
C THR A 191 -7.17 -15.15 -14.02
N LEU A 192 -7.61 -14.90 -12.79
CA LEU A 192 -6.78 -14.26 -11.74
C LEU A 192 -5.53 -15.09 -11.42
N VAL A 193 -5.66 -16.43 -11.29
CA VAL A 193 -4.53 -17.33 -11.03
C VAL A 193 -3.54 -17.28 -12.18
N LYS A 194 -4.00 -17.32 -13.44
CA LYS A 194 -3.14 -17.26 -14.63
C LYS A 194 -2.46 -15.89 -14.77
N THR A 195 -3.17 -14.80 -14.50
CA THR A 195 -2.62 -13.44 -14.48
C THR A 195 -1.54 -13.29 -13.39
N LYS A 196 -1.77 -13.84 -12.21
CA LYS A 196 -0.76 -13.86 -11.16
C LYS A 196 0.49 -14.62 -11.60
N LYS A 197 0.34 -15.83 -12.19
CA LYS A 197 1.46 -16.63 -12.73
C LYS A 197 2.25 -15.83 -13.78
N LEU A 198 1.58 -15.11 -14.67
CA LEU A 198 2.23 -14.25 -15.67
C LEU A 198 3.04 -13.14 -15.00
N ASN A 199 2.46 -12.43 -14.03
CA ASN A 199 3.14 -11.35 -13.31
C ASN A 199 4.35 -11.87 -12.54
N ASP A 200 4.22 -12.99 -11.81
CA ASP A 200 5.31 -13.61 -11.08
C ASP A 200 6.46 -14.02 -12.03
N THR A 201 6.13 -14.59 -13.19
CA THR A 201 7.12 -14.97 -14.22
C THR A 201 7.78 -13.74 -14.86
N ALA A 202 7.05 -12.64 -15.07
CA ALA A 202 7.60 -11.39 -15.59
C ALA A 202 8.61 -10.78 -14.60
N VAL A 203 8.27 -10.74 -13.31
CA VAL A 203 9.16 -10.25 -12.25
C VAL A 203 10.41 -11.12 -12.14
N GLU A 204 10.27 -12.46 -12.18
CA GLU A 204 11.40 -13.39 -12.20
C GLU A 204 12.33 -13.13 -13.40
N TYR A 205 11.76 -12.93 -14.61
CA TYR A 205 12.49 -12.63 -15.82
C TYR A 205 13.28 -11.32 -15.73
N ILE A 206 12.63 -10.24 -15.25
CA ILE A 206 13.24 -8.91 -15.13
C ILE A 206 14.36 -8.93 -14.08
N ASN A 207 14.10 -9.48 -12.89
CA ASN A 207 15.08 -9.53 -11.81
C ASN A 207 16.27 -10.45 -12.12
N GLY A 208 16.03 -11.51 -12.91
CA GLY A 208 17.06 -12.47 -13.33
C GLY A 208 17.76 -12.11 -14.63
N ILE A 209 17.52 -10.94 -15.25
CA ILE A 209 17.99 -10.62 -16.60
C ILE A 209 19.51 -10.68 -16.75
N GLU A 210 20.26 -10.26 -15.72
CA GLU A 210 21.72 -10.32 -15.70
C GLU A 210 22.22 -11.77 -15.75
N VAL A 211 21.65 -12.63 -14.90
CA VAL A 211 21.98 -14.07 -14.86
C VAL A 211 21.61 -14.74 -16.18
N ILE A 212 20.43 -14.43 -16.73
CA ILE A 212 19.96 -14.97 -18.02
C ILE A 212 20.95 -14.64 -19.13
N LYS A 213 21.43 -13.38 -19.20
CA LYS A 213 22.39 -12.91 -20.20
C LYS A 213 23.77 -13.55 -20.02
N VAL A 214 24.28 -13.59 -18.79
CA VAL A 214 25.61 -14.16 -18.51
C VAL A 214 25.67 -15.66 -18.84
N PHE A 215 24.62 -16.41 -18.53
CA PHE A 215 24.58 -17.87 -18.74
C PHE A 215 23.94 -18.31 -20.08
N GLY A 216 23.58 -17.38 -20.98
CA GLY A 216 23.01 -17.69 -22.29
C GLY A 216 21.68 -18.45 -22.22
N LYS A 217 20.89 -18.25 -21.16
CA LYS A 217 19.59 -18.92 -20.95
C LYS A 217 18.40 -18.11 -21.46
N GLU A 218 18.65 -17.15 -22.33
CA GLU A 218 17.64 -16.24 -22.87
C GLU A 218 16.43 -16.95 -23.45
N LYS A 219 16.66 -17.98 -24.28
CA LYS A 219 15.59 -18.75 -24.93
C LYS A 219 14.69 -19.46 -23.91
N PHE A 220 15.27 -20.14 -22.91
CA PHE A 220 14.52 -20.90 -21.90
C PHE A 220 13.65 -19.99 -21.02
N SER A 221 14.21 -18.89 -20.55
CA SER A 221 13.47 -17.93 -19.70
C SER A 221 12.41 -17.18 -20.49
N TYR A 222 12.69 -16.84 -21.75
CA TYR A 222 11.73 -16.25 -22.68
C TYR A 222 10.57 -17.20 -22.98
N ASP A 223 10.84 -18.49 -23.26
CA ASP A 223 9.79 -19.48 -23.53
C ASP A 223 8.87 -19.69 -22.31
N LYS A 224 9.41 -19.67 -21.08
CA LYS A 224 8.63 -19.74 -19.84
C LYS A 224 7.66 -18.55 -19.74
N PHE A 225 8.15 -17.33 -20.00
CA PHE A 225 7.33 -16.11 -19.98
C PHE A 225 6.25 -16.14 -21.07
N VAL A 226 6.63 -16.48 -22.31
CA VAL A 226 5.68 -16.57 -23.46
C VAL A 226 4.61 -17.62 -23.19
N THR A 227 4.98 -18.76 -22.58
CA THR A 227 4.00 -19.81 -22.24
C THR A 227 3.00 -19.30 -21.20
N ALA A 228 3.47 -18.64 -20.13
CA ALA A 228 2.58 -18.04 -19.13
C ALA A 228 1.67 -16.96 -19.73
N ALA A 229 2.19 -16.14 -20.65
CA ALA A 229 1.42 -15.13 -21.37
C ALA A 229 0.33 -15.75 -22.26
N ARG A 230 0.65 -16.82 -23.00
CA ARG A 230 -0.32 -17.55 -23.83
C ARG A 230 -1.40 -18.21 -22.98
N GLU A 231 -1.02 -18.94 -21.92
CA GLU A 231 -1.99 -19.56 -21.01
C GLU A 231 -2.94 -18.52 -20.40
N GLY A 232 -2.43 -17.34 -20.04
CA GLY A 232 -3.25 -16.23 -19.53
C GLY A 232 -4.19 -15.68 -20.61
N ALA A 233 -3.67 -15.45 -21.82
CA ALA A 233 -4.46 -14.95 -22.94
C ALA A 233 -5.56 -15.94 -23.36
N ASP A 234 -5.24 -17.23 -23.49
CA ASP A 234 -6.21 -18.26 -23.87
C ASP A 234 -7.32 -18.39 -22.82
N CYS A 235 -6.96 -18.38 -21.54
CA CYS A 235 -7.93 -18.40 -20.45
C CYS A 235 -8.86 -17.18 -20.48
N PHE A 236 -8.31 -15.98 -20.71
CA PHE A 236 -9.07 -14.74 -20.82
C PHE A 236 -9.99 -14.75 -22.06
N ILE A 237 -9.50 -15.21 -23.21
CA ILE A 237 -10.29 -15.31 -24.44
C ILE A 237 -11.47 -16.28 -24.26
N GLU A 238 -11.24 -17.42 -23.61
CA GLU A 238 -12.30 -18.40 -23.36
C GLU A 238 -13.37 -17.83 -22.41
N TRP A 239 -12.94 -17.18 -21.31
CA TRP A 239 -13.85 -16.48 -20.40
C TRP A 239 -14.65 -15.39 -21.12
N MET A 240 -13.99 -14.51 -21.87
CA MET A 240 -14.64 -13.42 -22.62
C MET A 240 -15.60 -13.94 -23.70
N ARG A 241 -15.27 -15.07 -24.33
CA ARG A 241 -16.16 -15.68 -25.32
C ARG A 241 -17.50 -16.11 -24.73
N LYS A 242 -17.49 -16.72 -23.56
CA LYS A 242 -18.71 -17.09 -22.81
C LYS A 242 -19.44 -15.84 -22.36
N PHE A 243 -18.71 -14.91 -21.72
CA PHE A 243 -19.27 -13.66 -21.21
C PHE A 243 -19.93 -12.82 -22.30
N ASN A 244 -19.28 -12.63 -23.46
CA ASN A 244 -19.78 -11.80 -24.54
C ASN A 244 -21.06 -12.36 -25.18
N LEU A 245 -21.26 -13.66 -25.19
CA LEU A 245 -22.50 -14.25 -25.71
C LEU A 245 -23.69 -13.85 -24.83
N GLU A 246 -23.60 -14.03 -23.54
CA GLU A 246 -24.67 -13.69 -22.59
C GLU A 246 -24.86 -12.17 -22.49
N MET A 247 -23.76 -11.41 -22.46
CA MET A 247 -23.80 -9.95 -22.45
C MET A 247 -24.38 -9.39 -23.77
N GLY A 248 -24.15 -10.07 -24.90
CA GLY A 248 -24.79 -9.75 -26.18
C GLY A 248 -26.32 -9.86 -26.11
N ILE A 249 -26.85 -10.88 -25.45
CA ILE A 249 -28.31 -10.99 -25.20
C ILE A 249 -28.80 -9.84 -24.32
N VAL A 250 -28.08 -9.54 -23.22
CA VAL A 250 -28.45 -8.43 -22.32
C VAL A 250 -28.49 -7.11 -23.08
N THR A 251 -27.43 -6.77 -23.82
CA THR A 251 -27.33 -5.50 -24.53
C THR A 251 -28.30 -5.37 -25.70
N ALA A 252 -28.67 -6.48 -26.33
CA ALA A 252 -29.66 -6.49 -27.41
C ALA A 252 -31.10 -6.35 -26.90
N PHE A 253 -31.45 -7.08 -25.84
CA PHE A 253 -32.85 -7.14 -25.36
C PHE A 253 -33.18 -6.05 -24.33
N LEU A 254 -32.23 -5.55 -23.52
CA LEU A 254 -32.53 -4.56 -22.49
C LEU A 254 -33.08 -3.24 -23.07
N PRO A 255 -32.50 -2.63 -24.14
CA PRO A 255 -33.06 -1.43 -24.75
C PRO A 255 -34.24 -1.72 -25.69
N SER A 256 -34.56 -2.99 -25.97
CA SER A 256 -35.54 -3.40 -27.00
C SER A 256 -37.01 -3.46 -26.49
N GLY A 257 -37.39 -2.60 -25.51
CA GLY A 257 -38.76 -2.48 -25.08
C GLY A 257 -39.78 -2.23 -26.22
N LEU A 258 -39.30 -1.65 -27.32
CA LEU A 258 -40.10 -1.43 -28.53
C LEU A 258 -40.55 -2.73 -29.22
N LEU A 259 -39.88 -3.86 -29.03
CA LEU A 259 -40.16 -5.13 -29.68
C LEU A 259 -41.61 -5.58 -29.42
N PHE A 260 -42.10 -5.42 -28.20
CA PHE A 260 -43.44 -5.74 -27.81
C PHE A 260 -44.39 -4.53 -27.83
N LEU A 261 -43.85 -3.33 -27.55
CA LEU A 261 -44.63 -2.09 -27.50
C LEU A 261 -45.14 -1.66 -28.87
N LEU A 262 -44.33 -1.73 -29.94
CA LEU A 262 -44.73 -1.27 -31.27
C LEU A 262 -45.93 -2.06 -31.84
N PRO A 263 -45.90 -3.41 -31.95
CA PRO A 263 -47.02 -4.17 -32.50
C PRO A 263 -48.32 -3.98 -31.69
N ALA A 264 -48.19 -4.00 -30.36
CA ALA A 264 -49.33 -3.81 -29.47
C ALA A 264 -49.87 -2.38 -29.50
N GLY A 265 -48.97 -1.39 -29.57
CA GLY A 265 -49.36 0.03 -29.70
C GLY A 265 -50.08 0.32 -31.02
N CYS A 266 -49.62 -0.27 -32.13
CA CYS A 266 -50.33 -0.20 -33.42
C CYS A 266 -51.73 -0.80 -33.29
N TYR A 267 -51.84 -1.97 -32.67
CA TYR A 267 -53.14 -2.64 -32.46
C TYR A 267 -54.09 -1.77 -31.63
N PHE A 268 -53.67 -1.24 -30.49
CA PHE A 268 -54.50 -0.37 -29.65
C PHE A 268 -54.86 0.96 -30.31
N TYR A 269 -53.94 1.51 -31.12
CA TYR A 269 -54.22 2.70 -31.92
C TYR A 269 -55.30 2.43 -32.97
N LEU A 270 -55.22 1.34 -33.72
CA LEU A 270 -56.22 0.93 -34.73
C LEU A 270 -57.59 0.65 -34.10
N GLN A 271 -57.62 0.14 -32.86
CA GLN A 271 -58.85 -0.06 -32.09
C GLN A 271 -59.42 1.24 -31.48
N GLY A 272 -58.75 2.38 -31.70
CA GLY A 272 -59.19 3.67 -31.15
C GLY A 272 -59.03 3.83 -29.63
N SER A 273 -58.41 2.87 -28.96
CA SER A 273 -58.21 2.88 -27.49
C SER A 273 -56.94 3.63 -27.06
N LEU A 274 -56.09 4.05 -28.00
CA LEU A 274 -54.87 4.82 -27.78
C LEU A 274 -54.78 5.95 -28.79
N THR A 275 -54.44 7.17 -28.34
CA THR A 275 -54.23 8.30 -29.24
C THR A 275 -52.83 8.23 -29.90
N ALA A 276 -52.69 8.78 -31.11
CA ALA A 276 -51.40 8.83 -31.81
C ALA A 276 -50.30 9.54 -30.97
N GLY A 277 -50.67 10.64 -30.29
CA GLY A 277 -49.75 11.40 -29.45
C GLY A 277 -49.22 10.61 -28.25
N ASN A 278 -50.11 9.89 -27.56
CA ASN A 278 -49.75 9.02 -26.45
C ASN A 278 -48.90 7.85 -26.93
N PHE A 279 -49.20 7.29 -28.10
CA PHE A 279 -48.39 6.20 -28.68
C PHE A 279 -46.97 6.65 -28.99
N ILE A 280 -46.80 7.82 -29.63
CA ILE A 280 -45.47 8.37 -29.92
C ILE A 280 -44.69 8.65 -28.60
N LEU A 281 -45.38 9.23 -27.61
CA LEU A 281 -44.76 9.51 -26.31
C LEU A 281 -44.33 8.21 -25.58
N MET A 282 -45.14 7.15 -25.64
CA MET A 282 -44.79 5.84 -25.11
C MET A 282 -43.55 5.24 -25.78
N ILE A 283 -43.39 5.42 -27.11
CA ILE A 283 -42.18 5.01 -27.84
C ILE A 283 -40.95 5.75 -27.29
N ILE A 284 -41.01 7.06 -27.16
CA ILE A 284 -39.89 7.89 -26.70
C ILE A 284 -39.51 7.51 -25.25
N LEU A 285 -40.48 7.37 -24.38
CA LEU A 285 -40.27 7.00 -22.97
C LEU A 285 -39.68 5.57 -22.84
N SER A 286 -40.17 4.61 -23.62
CA SER A 286 -39.66 3.24 -23.55
C SER A 286 -38.18 3.10 -23.92
N LEU A 287 -37.68 3.94 -24.84
CA LEU A 287 -36.26 3.98 -25.20
C LEU A 287 -35.38 4.48 -24.04
N SER A 288 -35.91 5.34 -23.18
CA SER A 288 -35.15 5.91 -22.05
C SER A 288 -35.28 5.06 -20.75
N LEU A 289 -36.21 4.09 -20.72
CA LEU A 289 -36.60 3.36 -19.51
C LEU A 289 -35.47 2.44 -18.99
N LEU A 290 -34.92 1.60 -19.85
CA LEU A 290 -34.07 0.48 -19.41
C LEU A 290 -32.56 0.74 -19.59
N THR A 291 -32.18 1.66 -20.47
CA THR A 291 -30.77 1.98 -20.75
C THR A 291 -29.97 2.39 -19.50
N PRO A 292 -30.50 3.21 -18.56
CA PRO A 292 -29.77 3.58 -17.35
C PRO A 292 -29.46 2.40 -16.43
N LEU A 293 -30.23 1.30 -16.51
CA LEU A 293 -30.01 0.10 -15.70
C LEU A 293 -28.72 -0.64 -16.08
N ILE A 294 -28.26 -0.53 -17.34
CA ILE A 294 -26.97 -1.08 -17.78
C ILE A 294 -25.84 -0.37 -17.02
N LEU A 295 -25.94 0.95 -16.89
CA LEU A 295 -24.95 1.75 -16.17
C LEU A 295 -24.90 1.34 -14.68
N VAL A 296 -26.06 1.18 -14.04
CA VAL A 296 -26.12 0.70 -12.65
C VAL A 296 -25.47 -0.67 -12.49
N ALA A 297 -25.72 -1.59 -13.45
CA ALA A 297 -25.11 -2.93 -13.43
C ALA A 297 -23.58 -2.89 -13.49
N SER A 298 -22.99 -2.00 -14.31
CA SER A 298 -21.54 -1.84 -14.39
C SER A 298 -20.92 -1.34 -13.07
N TYR A 299 -21.59 -0.48 -12.34
CA TYR A 299 -21.14 -0.01 -11.02
C TYR A 299 -21.17 -1.10 -9.94
N MET A 300 -21.93 -2.16 -10.09
CA MET A 300 -21.92 -3.29 -9.13
C MET A 300 -20.58 -4.01 -9.10
N ASP A 301 -19.88 -4.11 -10.25
CA ASP A 301 -18.54 -4.69 -10.31
C ASP A 301 -17.52 -3.75 -9.65
N ASP A 302 -17.66 -2.45 -9.83
CA ASP A 302 -16.78 -1.47 -9.18
C ASP A 302 -16.97 -1.45 -7.66
N LEU A 303 -18.20 -1.65 -7.16
CA LEU A 303 -18.44 -1.82 -5.71
C LEU A 303 -17.76 -3.06 -5.14
N ARG A 304 -17.69 -4.18 -5.89
CA ARG A 304 -16.94 -5.37 -5.47
C ARG A 304 -15.45 -5.09 -5.39
N LYS A 305 -14.89 -4.39 -6.39
CA LYS A 305 -13.47 -3.96 -6.39
C LYS A 305 -13.15 -3.09 -5.18
N ILE A 306 -14.01 -2.09 -4.88
CA ILE A 306 -13.87 -1.26 -3.67
C ILE A 306 -13.85 -2.11 -2.42
N GLY A 307 -14.76 -3.08 -2.28
CA GLY A 307 -14.79 -3.99 -1.13
C GLY A 307 -13.45 -4.69 -0.91
N THR A 308 -12.81 -5.16 -1.99
CA THR A 308 -11.49 -5.80 -1.94
C THR A 308 -10.39 -4.82 -1.54
N ILE A 309 -10.38 -3.61 -2.12
CA ILE A 309 -9.40 -2.56 -1.81
C ILE A 309 -9.52 -2.13 -0.34
N PHE A 310 -10.74 -1.87 0.13
CA PHE A 310 -10.97 -1.56 1.54
C PHE A 310 -10.51 -2.69 2.46
N GLY A 311 -10.69 -3.95 2.07
CA GLY A 311 -10.15 -5.09 2.80
C GLY A 311 -8.64 -5.00 3.02
N GLN A 312 -7.87 -4.67 1.97
CA GLN A 312 -6.41 -4.49 2.06
C GLN A 312 -6.01 -3.30 2.95
N ILE A 313 -6.75 -2.19 2.86
CA ILE A 313 -6.53 -0.99 3.70
C ILE A 313 -6.84 -1.30 5.16
N ILE A 314 -7.96 -1.97 5.44
CA ILE A 314 -8.39 -2.36 6.78
C ILE A 314 -7.38 -3.31 7.42
N ASP A 315 -6.85 -4.26 6.67
CA ASP A 315 -5.83 -5.19 7.16
C ASP A 315 -4.62 -4.46 7.75
N ILE A 316 -4.17 -3.38 7.10
CA ILE A 316 -3.09 -2.53 7.65
C ILE A 316 -3.57 -1.76 8.88
N LEU A 317 -4.76 -1.13 8.81
CA LEU A 317 -5.26 -0.27 9.89
C LEU A 317 -5.59 -1.05 11.17
N GLU A 318 -5.96 -2.32 11.07
CA GLU A 318 -6.30 -3.19 12.22
C GLU A 318 -5.09 -3.91 12.82
N LYS A 319 -3.91 -3.87 12.18
CA LYS A 319 -2.70 -4.45 12.77
C LYS A 319 -2.44 -3.84 14.15
N PRO A 320 -1.95 -4.62 15.12
CA PRO A 320 -1.69 -4.11 16.46
C PRO A 320 -0.56 -3.07 16.46
N ASP A 321 -0.78 -1.94 17.13
CA ASP A 321 0.26 -0.95 17.38
C ASP A 321 1.20 -1.41 18.49
N LEU A 322 2.45 -0.92 18.49
CA LEU A 322 3.30 -0.99 19.66
C LEU A 322 2.65 -0.21 20.81
N LYS A 323 2.18 -0.94 21.84
CA LYS A 323 1.56 -0.32 23.00
C LYS A 323 2.64 0.28 23.89
N ARG A 324 2.75 1.58 23.91
CA ARG A 324 3.65 2.34 24.75
C ARG A 324 2.90 3.44 25.49
N PRO A 325 3.27 3.77 26.74
CA PRO A 325 2.73 4.95 27.42
C PRO A 325 3.13 6.22 26.67
N GLN A 326 2.30 7.25 26.74
CA GLN A 326 2.62 8.56 26.13
C GLN A 326 3.55 9.39 27.03
N GLU A 327 3.50 9.16 28.34
CA GLU A 327 4.29 9.89 29.34
C GLU A 327 5.18 8.95 30.14
N LEU A 328 6.36 9.44 30.51
CA LEU A 328 7.30 8.73 31.34
C LEU A 328 6.80 8.80 32.81
N ARG A 329 6.40 7.65 33.36
CA ARG A 329 5.86 7.56 34.75
C ARG A 329 6.95 7.41 35.79
N GLU A 330 8.04 6.75 35.42
CA GLU A 330 9.19 6.48 36.32
C GLU A 330 10.48 6.62 35.51
N LEU A 331 11.52 7.21 36.11
CA LEU A 331 12.84 7.35 35.49
C LEU A 331 13.64 6.07 35.68
N PRO A 332 14.30 5.54 34.64
CA PRO A 332 15.24 4.43 34.77
C PRO A 332 16.37 4.75 35.74
N LYS A 333 16.72 3.76 36.59
CA LYS A 333 17.75 3.92 37.66
C LYS A 333 19.16 3.60 37.13
N GLY A 334 19.42 3.81 35.89
CA GLY A 334 20.69 3.51 35.22
C GLY A 334 20.49 3.33 33.71
N ARG A 335 21.50 2.73 33.05
CA ARG A 335 21.51 2.51 31.59
C ARG A 335 21.81 1.07 31.22
N ASP A 336 21.79 0.15 32.21
CA ASP A 336 21.97 -1.28 31.95
C ASP A 336 20.77 -1.81 31.15
N LEU A 337 21.05 -2.68 30.18
CA LEU A 337 20.03 -3.45 29.45
C LEU A 337 20.06 -4.90 29.93
N VAL A 338 18.90 -5.43 30.29
CA VAL A 338 18.77 -6.81 30.73
C VAL A 338 17.64 -7.51 29.99
N MET A 339 17.96 -8.62 29.37
CA MET A 339 16.97 -9.58 28.82
C MET A 339 16.79 -10.70 29.83
N THR A 340 15.55 -11.06 30.18
CA THR A 340 15.23 -12.11 31.12
C THR A 340 14.25 -13.08 30.49
N ASP A 341 14.71 -14.31 30.26
CA ASP A 341 13.93 -15.44 29.70
C ASP A 341 13.13 -15.06 28.44
N VAL A 342 13.80 -14.37 27.50
CA VAL A 342 13.18 -13.83 26.30
C VAL A 342 13.06 -14.88 25.22
N SER A 343 11.82 -15.17 24.81
CA SER A 343 11.51 -15.92 23.59
C SER A 343 10.83 -15.02 22.56
N PHE A 344 11.10 -15.28 21.28
CA PHE A 344 10.57 -14.49 20.19
C PHE A 344 10.47 -15.27 18.88
N GLY A 345 9.36 -15.10 18.15
CA GLY A 345 9.16 -15.54 16.77
C GLY A 345 8.62 -14.38 15.89
N TYR A 346 9.00 -14.36 14.63
CA TYR A 346 8.44 -13.40 13.66
C TYR A 346 7.01 -13.74 13.25
N THR A 347 6.64 -15.01 13.40
CA THR A 347 5.29 -15.56 13.22
C THR A 347 4.91 -16.36 14.46
N ASP A 348 3.62 -16.63 14.64
CA ASP A 348 3.14 -17.47 15.76
C ASP A 348 3.54 -18.94 15.64
N GLU A 349 4.03 -19.36 14.47
CA GLU A 349 4.34 -20.77 14.15
C GLU A 349 5.81 -21.14 14.38
N GLU A 350 6.73 -20.15 14.40
CA GLU A 350 8.17 -20.40 14.46
C GLU A 350 8.88 -19.47 15.44
N GLU A 351 9.38 -20.04 16.55
CA GLU A 351 10.27 -19.30 17.47
C GLU A 351 11.69 -19.24 16.92
N VAL A 352 12.30 -18.06 16.98
CA VAL A 352 13.70 -17.79 16.58
C VAL A 352 14.61 -17.65 17.79
N LEU A 353 14.09 -17.19 18.92
CA LEU A 353 14.84 -17.07 20.18
C LEU A 353 14.13 -17.85 21.28
N HIS A 354 14.89 -18.61 22.08
CA HIS A 354 14.40 -19.54 23.07
C HIS A 354 15.00 -19.24 24.45
N GLY A 355 14.30 -18.45 25.29
CA GLY A 355 14.68 -18.20 26.68
C GLY A 355 16.01 -17.45 26.83
N ILE A 356 16.26 -16.42 26.03
CA ILE A 356 17.49 -15.61 26.09
C ILE A 356 17.54 -14.82 27.38
N SER A 357 18.62 -14.99 28.14
CA SER A 357 18.93 -14.18 29.34
C SER A 357 20.33 -13.55 29.17
N LEU A 358 20.38 -12.21 29.12
CA LEU A 358 21.58 -11.43 28.81
C LEU A 358 21.63 -10.14 29.60
N ASP A 359 22.74 -9.89 30.27
CA ASP A 359 23.03 -8.65 30.99
C ASP A 359 24.06 -7.83 30.22
N ILE A 360 23.71 -6.60 29.84
CA ILE A 360 24.56 -5.63 29.15
C ILE A 360 24.78 -4.44 30.07
N LYS A 361 26.01 -4.27 30.56
CA LYS A 361 26.35 -3.18 31.48
C LYS A 361 26.55 -1.86 30.76
N ALA A 362 26.14 -0.78 31.38
CA ALA A 362 26.38 0.56 30.85
C ALA A 362 27.86 0.82 30.62
N GLY A 363 28.22 1.33 29.44
CA GLY A 363 29.61 1.62 29.06
C GLY A 363 30.45 0.42 28.64
N SER A 364 29.86 -0.80 28.55
CA SER A 364 30.57 -2.01 28.10
C SER A 364 30.42 -2.27 26.61
N ILE A 365 31.41 -2.98 26.06
CA ILE A 365 31.43 -3.47 24.66
C ILE A 365 30.98 -4.92 24.66
N ASN A 366 29.86 -5.19 23.99
CA ASN A 366 29.25 -6.52 23.91
C ASN A 366 29.21 -7.00 22.46
N ALA A 367 29.87 -8.11 22.18
CA ALA A 367 29.92 -8.71 20.85
C ALA A 367 28.99 -9.92 20.76
N LEU A 368 27.99 -9.88 19.86
CA LEU A 368 27.15 -11.01 19.52
C LEU A 368 27.81 -11.79 18.39
N VAL A 369 28.18 -13.06 18.63
CA VAL A 369 28.84 -13.93 17.68
C VAL A 369 28.05 -15.23 17.51
N GLY A 370 28.25 -15.95 16.41
CA GLY A 370 27.57 -17.22 16.14
C GLY A 370 27.32 -17.47 14.66
N PRO A 371 26.86 -18.65 14.27
CA PRO A 371 26.55 -18.98 12.88
C PRO A 371 25.50 -18.06 12.26
N SER A 372 25.46 -18.01 10.92
CA SER A 372 24.37 -17.31 10.22
C SER A 372 23.02 -17.91 10.59
N GLY A 373 22.01 -17.05 10.80
CA GLY A 373 20.67 -17.49 11.20
C GLY A 373 20.50 -17.82 12.71
N SER A 374 21.55 -17.72 13.54
CA SER A 374 21.48 -18.07 14.97
C SER A 374 20.64 -17.12 15.85
N GLY A 375 20.13 -15.99 15.32
CA GLY A 375 19.28 -15.04 16.06
C GLY A 375 19.98 -13.76 16.54
N LYS A 376 21.25 -13.50 16.20
CA LYS A 376 22.01 -12.29 16.61
C LYS A 376 21.32 -10.97 16.24
N SER A 377 20.97 -10.80 14.97
CA SER A 377 20.27 -9.58 14.51
C SER A 377 18.87 -9.48 15.11
N THR A 378 18.23 -10.59 15.45
CA THR A 378 16.94 -10.60 16.17
C THR A 378 17.11 -10.06 17.58
N ILE A 379 18.14 -10.46 18.33
CA ILE A 379 18.46 -9.91 19.66
C ILE A 379 18.69 -8.38 19.55
N ALA A 380 19.51 -7.93 18.60
CA ALA A 380 19.79 -6.51 18.39
C ALA A 380 18.51 -5.70 18.08
N LYS A 381 17.64 -6.23 17.22
CA LYS A 381 16.36 -5.61 16.85
C LYS A 381 15.36 -5.55 18.01
N LEU A 382 15.31 -6.58 18.88
CA LEU A 382 14.51 -6.57 20.10
C LEU A 382 15.01 -5.55 21.11
N LEU A 383 16.34 -5.47 21.31
CA LEU A 383 16.96 -4.43 22.15
C LEU A 383 16.67 -3.03 21.61
N ALA A 384 16.58 -2.84 20.30
CA ALA A 384 16.17 -1.58 19.68
C ALA A 384 14.64 -1.33 19.74
N SER A 385 13.85 -2.22 20.35
CA SER A 385 12.38 -2.12 20.42
C SER A 385 11.69 -2.08 19.04
N PHE A 386 12.27 -2.75 18.02
CA PHE A 386 11.62 -2.88 16.72
C PHE A 386 10.46 -3.87 16.75
N TRP A 387 10.47 -4.80 17.72
CA TRP A 387 9.39 -5.71 18.09
C TRP A 387 9.28 -5.80 19.61
N ASP A 388 8.13 -6.27 20.08
CA ASP A 388 7.98 -6.74 21.44
C ASP A 388 8.32 -8.24 21.52
N VAL A 389 8.80 -8.68 22.67
CA VAL A 389 9.09 -10.09 22.93
C VAL A 389 7.81 -10.92 23.00
N SER A 390 7.83 -12.17 22.54
CA SER A 390 6.69 -13.10 22.67
C SER A 390 6.48 -13.53 24.13
N SER A 391 7.57 -13.79 24.86
CA SER A 391 7.58 -14.04 26.30
C SER A 391 8.85 -13.49 26.95
N GLY A 392 8.86 -13.37 28.28
CA GLY A 392 9.94 -12.74 29.01
C GLY A 392 9.86 -11.22 29.02
N GLN A 393 10.97 -10.56 29.31
CA GLN A 393 11.05 -9.11 29.39
C GLN A 393 12.43 -8.57 29.02
N ILE A 394 12.44 -7.32 28.52
CA ILE A 394 13.66 -6.52 28.32
C ILE A 394 13.53 -5.30 29.20
N THR A 395 14.54 -5.04 30.04
CA THR A 395 14.55 -3.86 30.91
C THR A 395 15.70 -2.92 30.57
N TYR A 396 15.44 -1.62 30.70
CA TYR A 396 16.41 -0.54 30.62
C TYR A 396 16.45 0.23 31.94
N GLY A 397 17.59 0.23 32.61
CA GLY A 397 17.72 0.81 33.94
C GLY A 397 16.73 0.26 34.96
N GLY A 398 16.37 -1.01 34.87
CA GLY A 398 15.44 -1.73 35.76
C GLY A 398 13.96 -1.61 35.37
N LEU A 399 13.59 -0.80 34.37
CA LEU A 399 12.21 -0.69 33.88
C LEU A 399 12.01 -1.47 32.60
N ASP A 400 10.90 -2.19 32.48
CA ASP A 400 10.54 -2.86 31.23
C ASP A 400 10.40 -1.81 30.10
N ILE A 401 11.04 -2.05 28.95
CA ILE A 401 11.00 -1.13 27.80
C ILE A 401 9.59 -0.88 27.30
N ARG A 402 8.65 -1.81 27.54
CA ARG A 402 7.22 -1.66 27.22
C ARG A 402 6.53 -0.61 28.09
N GLN A 403 7.11 -0.24 29.24
CA GLN A 403 6.60 0.80 30.16
C GLN A 403 7.20 2.17 29.87
N LEU A 404 8.14 2.27 28.93
CA LEU A 404 8.75 3.52 28.51
C LEU A 404 8.06 4.09 27.27
N PRO A 405 7.86 5.42 27.17
CA PRO A 405 7.44 6.06 25.93
C PRO A 405 8.42 5.71 24.78
N LEU A 406 7.90 5.44 23.59
CA LEU A 406 8.74 5.06 22.45
C LEU A 406 9.77 6.15 22.12
N ASP A 407 9.35 7.41 22.12
CA ASP A 407 10.23 8.57 21.87
C ASP A 407 11.35 8.69 22.91
N TYR A 408 11.05 8.39 24.17
CA TYR A 408 12.07 8.39 25.22
C TYR A 408 13.10 7.29 24.97
N TYR A 409 12.64 6.05 24.75
CA TYR A 409 13.51 4.89 24.56
C TYR A 409 14.31 4.97 23.26
N SER A 410 13.69 5.42 22.18
CA SER A 410 14.36 5.59 20.89
C SER A 410 15.51 6.60 20.93
N ARG A 411 15.43 7.64 21.79
CA ARG A 411 16.53 8.59 22.04
C ARG A 411 17.73 7.96 22.76
N GLN A 412 17.52 6.84 23.47
CA GLN A 412 18.59 6.15 24.19
C GLN A 412 19.43 5.24 23.27
N ILE A 413 18.98 4.97 22.05
CA ILE A 413 19.60 4.00 21.13
C ILE A 413 19.93 4.65 19.81
N ALA A 414 21.17 4.51 19.34
CA ALA A 414 21.56 4.70 17.95
C ALA A 414 21.75 3.33 17.30
N TYR A 415 21.13 3.11 16.16
CA TYR A 415 21.21 1.84 15.41
C TYR A 415 21.80 2.10 14.02
N VAL A 416 22.93 1.47 13.72
CA VAL A 416 23.56 1.51 12.40
C VAL A 416 23.30 0.17 11.73
N THR A 417 22.50 0.21 10.65
CA THR A 417 22.12 -0.97 9.86
C THR A 417 23.16 -1.31 8.80
N GLN A 418 23.11 -2.54 8.30
CA GLN A 418 23.96 -3.00 7.21
C GLN A 418 23.73 -2.20 5.91
N ASP A 419 22.47 -1.88 5.59
CA ASP A 419 22.08 -1.25 4.31
C ASP A 419 22.42 0.25 4.22
N ASN A 420 22.72 0.91 5.34
CA ASN A 420 23.11 2.34 5.40
C ASN A 420 22.27 3.26 4.51
N TYR A 421 20.94 3.16 4.61
CA TYR A 421 20.01 3.91 3.76
C TYR A 421 20.14 5.42 3.97
N LEU A 422 20.26 6.16 2.85
CA LEU A 422 20.21 7.61 2.81
C LEU A 422 18.94 8.07 2.06
N PHE A 423 18.33 9.13 2.57
CA PHE A 423 17.19 9.77 1.92
C PHE A 423 17.67 10.61 0.74
N ASP A 424 16.84 10.80 -0.25
CA ASP A 424 17.10 11.66 -1.41
C ASP A 424 17.03 13.15 -1.02
N GLU A 425 17.98 13.54 -0.20
CA GLU A 425 18.19 14.85 0.38
C GLU A 425 19.68 15.19 0.30
N THR A 426 20.09 16.37 0.79
CA THR A 426 21.51 16.74 0.86
C THR A 426 22.26 15.88 1.87
N ILE A 427 23.59 15.81 1.76
CA ILE A 427 24.44 15.17 2.76
C ILE A 427 24.25 15.83 4.13
N MET A 428 24.13 17.17 4.16
CA MET A 428 23.87 17.94 5.37
C MET A 428 22.62 17.43 6.09
N GLU A 429 21.49 17.33 5.38
CA GLU A 429 20.22 16.90 5.96
C GLU A 429 20.24 15.43 6.35
N ASN A 430 20.90 14.57 5.58
CA ASN A 430 21.08 13.17 5.95
C ASN A 430 21.83 12.99 7.27
N ILE A 431 22.87 13.77 7.56
CA ILE A 431 23.57 13.75 8.86
C ILE A 431 22.67 14.36 9.95
N ARG A 432 22.01 15.51 9.66
CA ARG A 432 21.15 16.24 10.59
C ARG A 432 19.96 15.41 11.10
N MET A 433 19.55 14.36 10.39
CA MET A 433 18.53 13.41 10.87
C MET A 433 18.88 12.80 12.24
N GLY A 434 20.16 12.73 12.62
CA GLY A 434 20.58 12.28 13.95
C GLY A 434 20.05 13.19 15.07
N ASN A 435 20.07 14.51 14.83
CA ASN A 435 19.51 15.55 15.70
C ASN A 435 18.98 16.69 14.84
N PRO A 436 17.65 16.76 14.59
CA PRO A 436 17.06 17.80 13.74
C PRO A 436 17.25 19.24 14.23
N ALA A 437 17.62 19.43 15.50
CA ALA A 437 17.90 20.75 16.07
C ALA A 437 19.37 21.19 15.94
N ALA A 438 20.25 20.35 15.36
CA ALA A 438 21.66 20.65 15.23
C ALA A 438 21.92 21.76 14.20
N SER A 439 22.85 22.66 14.51
CA SER A 439 23.32 23.68 13.59
C SER A 439 24.22 23.09 12.48
N ASP A 440 24.44 23.88 11.42
CA ASP A 440 25.33 23.46 10.32
C ASP A 440 26.75 23.22 10.83
N GLU A 441 27.23 24.06 11.77
CA GLU A 441 28.55 23.94 12.37
C GLU A 441 28.70 22.62 13.15
N GLU A 442 27.66 22.22 13.90
CA GLU A 442 27.64 20.94 14.63
C GLU A 442 27.68 19.75 13.68
N VAL A 443 26.94 19.80 12.57
CA VAL A 443 26.94 18.76 11.54
C VAL A 443 28.33 18.66 10.87
N ILE A 444 28.94 19.80 10.52
CA ILE A 444 30.27 19.85 9.92
C ILE A 444 31.33 19.31 10.89
N GLU A 445 31.26 19.65 12.17
CA GLU A 445 32.21 19.16 13.17
C GLU A 445 32.08 17.64 13.36
N ILE A 446 30.87 17.11 13.41
CA ILE A 446 30.64 15.65 13.42
C ILE A 446 31.19 14.99 12.16
N ALA A 447 31.00 15.58 10.99
CA ALA A 447 31.54 15.06 9.73
C ALA A 447 33.07 15.00 9.76
N ARG A 448 33.77 15.99 10.37
CA ARG A 448 35.23 15.97 10.59
C ARG A 448 35.64 14.82 11.51
N ARG A 449 34.93 14.66 12.61
CA ARG A 449 35.19 13.59 13.58
C ARG A 449 35.00 12.19 13.00
N CYS A 450 34.02 12.03 12.06
CA CYS A 450 33.77 10.77 11.36
C CYS A 450 34.62 10.54 10.12
N GLY A 451 35.53 11.44 9.75
CA GLY A 451 36.33 11.35 8.54
C GLY A 451 35.50 11.46 7.26
N CYS A 452 34.34 12.16 7.34
CA CYS A 452 33.47 12.43 6.20
C CYS A 452 33.86 13.74 5.49
N TYR A 453 34.41 14.69 6.21
CA TYR A 453 34.62 16.07 5.75
C TYR A 453 35.37 16.15 4.42
N ASP A 454 36.49 15.44 4.31
CA ASP A 454 37.38 15.55 3.15
C ASP A 454 36.71 15.05 1.87
N PHE A 455 36.02 13.89 1.92
CA PHE A 455 35.32 13.40 0.72
C PHE A 455 34.13 14.27 0.36
N ILE A 456 33.39 14.81 1.37
CA ILE A 456 32.27 15.71 1.14
C ILE A 456 32.71 16.97 0.43
N MET A 457 33.85 17.58 0.91
CA MET A 457 34.39 18.80 0.31
C MET A 457 34.99 18.59 -1.09
N ASN A 458 35.28 17.35 -1.48
CA ASN A 458 35.72 17.01 -2.83
C ASN A 458 34.56 16.84 -3.83
N LEU A 459 33.28 16.82 -3.35
CA LEU A 459 32.09 16.83 -4.21
C LEU A 459 31.83 18.26 -4.69
N GLU A 460 31.19 18.40 -5.86
CA GLU A 460 30.95 19.68 -6.53
C GLU A 460 30.18 20.66 -5.63
N ASP A 461 29.13 20.17 -4.92
CA ASP A 461 28.28 20.98 -4.05
C ASP A 461 28.57 20.77 -2.54
N GLY A 462 29.65 20.07 -2.19
CA GLY A 462 30.02 19.81 -0.80
C GLY A 462 28.89 19.19 0.02
N PHE A 463 28.54 19.80 1.16
CA PHE A 463 27.45 19.34 2.02
C PHE A 463 26.05 19.46 1.40
N GLU A 464 25.87 20.32 0.39
CA GLU A 464 24.60 20.50 -0.33
C GLU A 464 24.42 19.46 -1.46
N THR A 465 25.38 18.56 -1.65
CA THR A 465 25.29 17.50 -2.65
C THR A 465 24.09 16.60 -2.36
N GLN A 466 23.21 16.43 -3.35
CA GLN A 466 22.09 15.50 -3.33
C GLN A 466 22.60 14.06 -3.49
N VAL A 467 22.25 13.19 -2.54
CA VAL A 467 22.80 11.81 -2.53
C VAL A 467 22.10 10.86 -3.49
N GLY A 468 20.93 11.25 -4.02
CA GLY A 468 20.07 10.39 -4.84
C GLY A 468 19.33 9.34 -4.04
N SER A 469 18.36 8.67 -4.65
CA SER A 469 17.53 7.67 -3.98
C SER A 469 18.40 6.54 -3.41
N GLY A 470 18.28 6.30 -2.10
CA GLY A 470 19.07 5.30 -1.37
C GLY A 470 20.58 5.60 -1.32
N GLY A 471 20.99 6.83 -1.65
CA GLY A 471 22.41 7.21 -1.69
C GLY A 471 23.14 6.73 -2.95
N GLY A 472 22.42 6.59 -4.07
CA GLY A 472 22.95 6.00 -5.31
C GLY A 472 24.16 6.73 -5.92
N HIS A 473 24.40 8.00 -5.56
CA HIS A 473 25.54 8.78 -6.04
C HIS A 473 26.82 8.59 -5.21
N LEU A 474 26.74 7.83 -4.10
CA LEU A 474 27.85 7.64 -3.18
C LEU A 474 28.31 6.17 -3.17
N SER A 475 29.60 5.95 -2.91
CA SER A 475 30.15 4.61 -2.67
C SER A 475 29.58 3.99 -1.38
N GLY A 476 29.70 2.67 -1.23
CA GLY A 476 29.24 1.97 -0.01
C GLY A 476 29.91 2.49 1.26
N GLY A 477 31.23 2.75 1.21
CA GLY A 477 31.97 3.28 2.35
C GLY A 477 31.63 4.73 2.71
N GLU A 478 31.28 5.57 1.74
CA GLU A 478 30.80 6.94 1.96
C GLU A 478 29.44 6.94 2.62
N ARG A 479 28.48 6.13 2.12
CA ARG A 479 27.17 5.95 2.76
C ARG A 479 27.30 5.51 4.22
N GLN A 480 28.19 4.55 4.47
CA GLN A 480 28.43 4.05 5.82
C GLN A 480 28.97 5.13 6.75
N ARG A 481 29.95 5.93 6.31
CA ARG A 481 30.49 7.04 7.12
C ARG A 481 29.43 8.09 7.44
N ILE A 482 28.53 8.41 6.49
CA ILE A 482 27.38 9.30 6.73
C ILE A 482 26.44 8.69 7.76
N ALA A 483 26.14 7.39 7.69
CA ALA A 483 25.32 6.71 8.69
C ALA A 483 25.95 6.71 10.09
N ILE A 484 27.27 6.56 10.19
CA ILE A 484 28.04 6.70 11.43
C ILE A 484 27.96 8.16 11.94
N ALA A 485 28.14 9.16 11.07
CA ALA A 485 27.99 10.58 11.43
C ALA A 485 26.59 10.89 11.98
N ARG A 486 25.54 10.35 11.35
CA ARG A 486 24.15 10.42 11.85
C ARG A 486 24.02 9.83 13.25
N ALA A 487 24.61 8.67 13.51
CA ALA A 487 24.61 8.02 14.82
C ALA A 487 25.40 8.81 15.86
N MET A 488 26.54 9.44 15.47
CA MET A 488 27.30 10.33 16.36
C MET A 488 26.53 11.59 16.75
N LEU A 489 25.86 12.23 15.77
CA LEU A 489 25.09 13.45 16.00
C LEU A 489 23.87 13.20 16.91
N LYS A 490 23.32 11.97 16.87
CA LYS A 490 22.23 11.55 17.78
C LYS A 490 22.66 11.50 19.24
N ASP A 491 23.92 11.27 19.52
CA ASP A 491 24.54 11.22 20.85
C ASP A 491 23.85 10.27 21.86
N ALA A 492 23.36 9.13 21.36
CA ALA A 492 22.67 8.14 22.18
C ALA A 492 23.66 7.36 23.09
N PRO A 493 23.26 7.04 24.36
CA PRO A 493 24.13 6.30 25.28
C PRO A 493 24.34 4.83 24.90
N ILE A 494 23.47 4.26 24.06
CA ILE A 494 23.58 2.88 23.56
C ILE A 494 23.73 2.91 22.04
N LEU A 495 24.76 2.21 21.56
CA LEU A 495 25.02 2.05 20.14
C LEU A 495 24.84 0.57 19.76
N ILE A 496 24.04 0.31 18.73
CA ILE A 496 23.88 -1.01 18.13
C ILE A 496 24.44 -0.96 16.71
N LEU A 497 25.41 -1.83 16.42
CA LEU A 497 26.03 -1.95 15.10
C LEU A 497 25.70 -3.33 14.52
N ASP A 498 24.95 -3.35 13.42
CA ASP A 498 24.62 -4.57 12.69
C ASP A 498 25.50 -4.65 11.43
N GLU A 499 26.51 -5.51 11.46
CA GLU A 499 27.43 -5.83 10.35
C GLU A 499 28.02 -4.60 9.58
N ALA A 500 28.46 -3.59 10.34
CA ALA A 500 28.78 -2.26 9.83
C ALA A 500 29.96 -2.17 8.83
N THR A 501 30.55 -3.26 8.34
CA THR A 501 31.83 -3.20 7.59
C THR A 501 32.01 -4.25 6.47
N ALA A 502 30.95 -4.90 6.01
CA ALA A 502 31.02 -5.78 4.85
C ALA A 502 31.20 -4.93 3.56
N TYR A 503 32.19 -5.23 2.73
CA TYR A 503 32.44 -4.63 1.38
C TYR A 503 33.19 -3.29 1.31
N THR A 504 34.12 -2.99 2.19
CA THR A 504 35.01 -1.82 2.02
C THR A 504 36.47 -2.24 1.72
N ASP A 505 37.16 -1.44 0.88
CA ASP A 505 38.59 -1.60 0.65
C ASP A 505 39.38 -1.34 1.94
N PRO A 506 40.65 -1.83 2.05
CA PRO A 506 41.45 -1.74 3.27
C PRO A 506 41.70 -0.30 3.76
N GLU A 507 41.76 0.69 2.87
CA GLU A 507 41.99 2.09 3.24
C GLU A 507 40.75 2.72 3.85
N ASN A 508 39.58 2.52 3.23
CA ASN A 508 38.31 2.97 3.78
C ASN A 508 37.96 2.23 5.07
N GLU A 509 38.38 0.98 5.19
CA GLU A 509 38.21 0.21 6.42
C GLU A 509 38.92 0.86 7.62
N ALA A 510 40.19 1.24 7.49
CA ALA A 510 40.92 1.90 8.55
C ALA A 510 40.25 3.22 8.99
N ARG A 511 39.74 3.99 8.04
CA ARG A 511 39.00 5.24 8.31
C ARG A 511 37.68 4.99 9.04
N ILE A 512 36.94 3.97 8.64
CA ILE A 512 35.67 3.57 9.31
C ILE A 512 35.95 3.10 10.74
N GLN A 513 37.00 2.29 10.94
CA GLN A 513 37.41 1.81 12.27
C GLN A 513 37.78 2.96 13.20
N SER A 514 38.52 3.96 12.72
CA SER A 514 38.85 5.14 13.51
C SER A 514 37.62 5.96 13.89
N SER A 515 36.66 6.06 13.00
CA SER A 515 35.39 6.74 13.24
C SER A 515 34.52 5.98 14.26
N LEU A 516 34.46 4.66 14.15
CA LEU A 516 33.77 3.78 15.10
C LEU A 516 34.40 3.84 16.50
N ALA A 517 35.72 3.82 16.60
CA ALA A 517 36.40 3.94 17.90
C ALA A 517 36.04 5.23 18.64
N ARG A 518 35.95 6.36 17.94
CA ARG A 518 35.48 7.64 18.50
C ARG A 518 34.00 7.62 18.87
N LEU A 519 33.17 6.92 18.09
CA LEU A 519 31.74 6.78 18.34
C LEU A 519 31.45 5.96 19.61
N ILE A 520 32.29 4.96 19.90
CA ILE A 520 32.10 4.02 21.03
C ILE A 520 32.52 4.64 22.36
N GLU A 521 33.41 5.63 22.37
CA GLU A 521 33.96 6.20 23.60
C GLU A 521 32.89 6.67 24.59
N GLY A 522 32.87 6.08 25.79
CA GLY A 522 31.94 6.39 26.87
C GLY A 522 30.50 5.87 26.68
N ARG A 523 30.23 5.05 25.67
CA ARG A 523 28.90 4.49 25.35
C ARG A 523 28.86 2.98 25.52
N THR A 524 27.65 2.44 25.68
CA THR A 524 27.41 1.01 25.62
C THR A 524 27.37 0.57 24.16
N LEU A 525 28.24 -0.37 23.77
CA LEU A 525 28.24 -0.93 22.42
C LEU A 525 27.65 -2.34 22.42
N ILE A 526 26.75 -2.59 21.48
CA ILE A 526 26.27 -3.92 21.10
C ILE A 526 26.61 -4.08 19.63
N VAL A 527 27.50 -5.02 19.30
CA VAL A 527 27.94 -5.24 17.93
C VAL A 527 27.65 -6.68 17.49
N ILE A 528 27.04 -6.84 16.32
CA ILE A 528 27.00 -8.14 15.64
C ILE A 528 28.33 -8.25 14.91
N ALA A 529 29.22 -9.07 15.49
CA ALA A 529 30.62 -9.05 15.11
C ALA A 529 30.93 -10.08 14.02
N HIS A 530 31.46 -9.58 12.92
CA HIS A 530 32.11 -10.36 11.87
C HIS A 530 33.60 -10.09 11.79
N ARG A 531 34.21 -9.28 12.74
CA ARG A 531 35.61 -8.89 12.72
C ARG A 531 36.33 -9.23 14.01
N LEU A 532 37.51 -9.78 13.83
CA LEU A 532 38.40 -10.23 14.90
C LEU A 532 38.77 -9.12 15.90
N SER A 533 39.11 -7.91 15.41
CA SER A 533 39.53 -6.79 16.26
C SER A 533 38.44 -6.35 17.26
N THR A 534 37.22 -6.29 16.82
CA THR A 534 36.09 -5.91 17.69
C THR A 534 35.75 -7.01 18.71
N ILE A 535 35.89 -8.28 18.31
CA ILE A 535 35.68 -9.42 19.19
C ILE A 535 36.72 -9.48 20.30
N MET A 536 38.01 -9.29 19.96
CA MET A 536 39.11 -9.35 20.93
C MET A 536 39.02 -8.27 22.00
N SER A 537 38.56 -7.09 21.68
CA SER A 537 38.46 -5.96 22.60
C SER A 537 37.13 -5.89 23.37
N ALA A 538 36.21 -6.82 23.15
CA ALA A 538 34.90 -6.85 23.82
C ALA A 538 35.05 -7.22 25.31
N ASP A 539 34.32 -6.49 26.16
CA ASP A 539 34.20 -6.80 27.58
C ASP A 539 33.42 -8.10 27.81
N GLN A 540 32.43 -8.34 26.92
CA GLN A 540 31.62 -9.55 26.90
C GLN A 540 31.38 -10.01 25.45
N ILE A 541 31.66 -11.26 25.19
CA ILE A 541 31.28 -11.96 23.96
C ILE A 541 30.13 -12.90 24.30
N VAL A 542 29.08 -12.86 23.49
CA VAL A 542 27.88 -13.69 23.62
C VAL A 542 27.79 -14.59 22.39
N LEU A 543 28.04 -15.88 22.58
CA LEU A 543 27.89 -16.88 21.53
C LEU A 543 26.43 -17.33 21.44
N VAL A 544 25.80 -17.01 20.33
CA VAL A 544 24.41 -17.38 20.03
C VAL A 544 24.40 -18.51 19.02
N ASN A 545 23.74 -19.60 19.36
CA ASN A 545 23.54 -20.77 18.50
C ASN A 545 22.11 -21.26 18.61
N ASP A 546 21.45 -21.54 17.49
CA ASP A 546 20.08 -22.04 17.41
C ASP A 546 19.10 -21.30 18.36
N GLY A 547 19.14 -19.96 18.32
CA GLY A 547 18.27 -19.12 19.14
C GLY A 547 18.53 -19.13 20.66
N ARG A 548 19.65 -19.68 21.12
CA ARG A 548 20.05 -19.74 22.53
C ARG A 548 21.43 -19.14 22.77
N ILE A 549 21.70 -18.69 23.99
CA ILE A 549 23.05 -18.32 24.41
C ILE A 549 23.77 -19.62 24.80
N GLU A 550 24.74 -20.03 23.99
CA GLU A 550 25.54 -21.22 24.22
C GLU A 550 26.67 -20.95 25.23
N ALA A 551 27.35 -19.81 25.09
CA ALA A 551 28.41 -19.41 25.98
C ALA A 551 28.52 -17.87 26.06
N ARG A 552 29.06 -17.36 27.17
CA ARG A 552 29.41 -15.94 27.34
C ARG A 552 30.69 -15.79 28.14
N GLY A 553 31.50 -14.81 27.80
CA GLY A 553 32.77 -14.53 28.49
C GLY A 553 33.66 -13.64 27.66
N ARG A 554 34.94 -13.52 28.06
CA ARG A 554 35.99 -12.84 27.27
C ARG A 554 36.57 -13.79 26.25
N HIS A 555 37.30 -13.21 25.28
CA HIS A 555 37.88 -13.95 24.17
C HIS A 555 38.70 -15.18 24.63
N GLU A 556 39.67 -14.99 25.53
CA GLU A 556 40.52 -16.08 26.01
C GLU A 556 39.76 -17.15 26.79
N GLU A 557 38.75 -16.77 27.53
CA GLU A 557 37.89 -17.70 28.27
C GLU A 557 37.08 -18.60 27.30
N LEU A 558 36.50 -17.98 26.26
CA LEU A 558 35.69 -18.72 25.29
C LEU A 558 36.50 -19.61 24.37
N LEU A 559 37.77 -19.26 24.04
CA LEU A 559 38.66 -20.11 23.27
C LEU A 559 38.90 -21.46 23.97
N THR A 560 38.93 -21.45 25.30
CA THR A 560 39.14 -22.68 26.10
C THR A 560 37.86 -23.37 26.49
N ALA A 561 36.77 -22.62 26.71
CA ALA A 561 35.53 -23.16 27.26
C ALA A 561 34.52 -23.61 26.20
N SER A 562 34.55 -23.04 24.97
CA SER A 562 33.58 -23.34 23.91
C SER A 562 34.25 -23.88 22.64
N PRO A 563 34.07 -25.18 22.32
CA PRO A 563 34.56 -25.75 21.07
C PRO A 563 34.00 -25.07 19.82
N LEU A 564 32.73 -24.64 19.85
CA LEU A 564 32.10 -23.94 18.74
C LEU A 564 32.79 -22.59 18.50
N TYR A 565 33.00 -21.81 19.57
CA TYR A 565 33.71 -20.52 19.46
C TYR A 565 35.14 -20.70 18.93
N ALA A 566 35.87 -21.68 19.45
CA ALA A 566 37.25 -21.99 19.00
C ALA A 566 37.27 -22.38 17.51
N SER A 567 36.34 -23.21 17.05
CA SER A 567 36.25 -23.61 15.64
C SER A 567 35.93 -22.42 14.72
N MET A 568 34.98 -21.56 15.11
CA MET A 568 34.65 -20.34 14.37
C MET A 568 35.82 -19.38 14.30
N TRP A 569 36.56 -19.24 15.40
CA TRP A 569 37.75 -18.41 15.46
C TRP A 569 38.84 -18.94 14.52
N GLN A 570 39.14 -20.24 14.53
CA GLN A 570 40.11 -20.86 13.63
C GLN A 570 39.73 -20.71 12.15
N ALA A 571 38.49 -20.91 11.82
CA ALA A 571 37.98 -20.71 10.45
C ALA A 571 38.19 -19.27 9.98
N HIS A 572 38.00 -18.30 10.88
CA HIS A 572 38.16 -16.87 10.58
C HIS A 572 39.65 -16.49 10.35
N ILE A 573 40.58 -17.05 11.11
CA ILE A 573 42.01 -16.87 10.92
C ILE A 573 42.45 -17.52 9.61
N ALA A 574 42.04 -18.75 9.33
CA ALA A 574 42.39 -19.49 8.12
C ALA A 574 41.96 -18.74 6.83
N THR A 575 40.80 -18.08 6.88
CA THR A 575 40.31 -17.26 5.73
C THR A 575 41.17 -16.01 5.52
N ARG A 576 41.71 -15.42 6.57
CA ARG A 576 42.58 -14.25 6.49
C ARG A 576 43.94 -14.60 5.95
N ASP A 577 44.55 -15.67 6.43
CA ASP A 577 45.87 -16.15 5.98
C ASP A 577 45.86 -16.57 4.50
N SER A 578 44.74 -17.15 4.02
CA SER A 578 44.58 -17.48 2.59
C SER A 578 44.42 -16.22 1.72
N GLY A 579 43.72 -15.18 2.19
CA GLY A 579 43.58 -13.91 1.47
C GLY A 579 44.88 -13.10 1.38
N GLU A 580 45.77 -13.17 2.38
CA GLU A 580 47.11 -12.55 2.35
C GLU A 580 48.05 -13.29 1.39
N MET A 581 47.91 -14.60 1.18
CA MET A 581 48.70 -15.37 0.20
C MET A 581 48.25 -15.11 -1.25
N GLU A 582 46.98 -14.89 -1.53
CA GLU A 582 46.54 -14.54 -2.90
C GLU A 582 46.89 -13.09 -3.29
N GLY A 583 46.91 -12.15 -2.35
CA GLY A 583 47.36 -10.76 -2.58
C GLY A 583 48.88 -10.62 -2.82
N GLY A 584 49.69 -11.59 -2.38
CA GLY A 584 51.12 -11.61 -2.56
C GLY A 584 51.64 -12.14 -3.91
N LEU A 585 50.76 -12.78 -4.70
CA LEU A 585 51.15 -13.41 -5.98
C LEU A 585 50.84 -12.55 -7.22
N THR A 586 50.32 -11.34 -7.06
CA THR A 586 50.02 -10.43 -8.19
C THR A 586 51.00 -9.28 -8.37
N HIS A 587 52.15 -9.27 -7.64
CA HIS A 587 53.26 -8.33 -7.82
C HIS A 587 54.61 -9.05 -7.94
N ALA A 588 54.73 -9.97 -8.90
CA ALA A 588 56.02 -10.45 -9.37
C ALA A 588 56.01 -10.56 -10.90
#